data_676145b3af7530172e56afde8e0c3c9a
#
_entry.id   676145b3af7530172e56afde8e0c3c9a
#
_cell.length_a   1.000
_cell.length_b   1.000
_cell.length_c   1.000
_cell.angle_alpha   90.00
_cell.angle_beta   90.00
_cell.angle_gamma   90.00
#
_symmetry.space_group_name_H-M   'P 1'
#
loop_
_entity.id
_entity.type
_entity.pdbx_description
1 polymer ?
#
loop_
_entity_poly.entity_id
_entity_poly.type
_entity_poly.pdbx_seq_one_letter_code
_entity_poly.pdbx_strand_id
1 'polypeptide(L)'
;MKSLAILFVSFAIGTSAQPVTYGNFKLDDQEIIYQKIVPLESISTSKLEAYYKTLPFISNLKINEGNVSFDVNDLIVDYKKFQFTQVGTPSIIQTGKYSGTVEVGVKDGKYRITFRSIQLTGDIGYKKITTKDNLTSYACKNNGTVLAQDWCRPNMLGLLDKAFTDKLQYVESDKEKVGDDW
;
A
#
# COMPACT_ATOMS: atom_id res chain seq x y z
N MET A 1 67.93 5.02 13.91
CA MET A 1 66.60 5.62 14.04
C MET A 1 65.59 4.73 13.30
N LYS A 2 64.72 4.02 14.03
CA LYS A 2 63.71 3.10 13.43
C LYS A 2 62.37 3.83 13.38
N SER A 3 61.90 4.14 12.13
CA SER A 3 60.57 4.75 11.94
C SER A 3 59.48 3.69 12.12
N LEU A 4 58.58 3.94 13.07
CA LEU A 4 57.40 3.11 13.30
C LEU A 4 56.26 3.66 12.41
N ALA A 5 55.87 2.90 11.40
CA ALA A 5 54.73 3.23 10.58
C ALA A 5 53.44 2.73 11.28
N ILE A 6 52.60 3.66 11.69
CA ILE A 6 51.29 3.37 12.28
C ILE A 6 50.28 3.22 11.12
N LEU A 7 49.78 2.00 10.91
CA LEU A 7 48.73 1.69 9.93
C LEU A 7 47.35 2.03 10.52
N PHE A 8 46.75 3.12 10.06
CA PHE A 8 45.34 3.43 10.39
C PHE A 8 44.42 2.55 9.55
N VAL A 9 43.78 1.57 10.17
CA VAL A 9 42.71 0.81 9.57
C VAL A 9 41.39 1.58 9.81
N SER A 10 40.92 2.27 8.75
CA SER A 10 39.62 2.93 8.76
C SER A 10 38.51 1.89 8.65
N PHE A 11 37.81 1.60 9.73
CA PHE A 11 36.57 0.85 9.71
C PHE A 11 35.48 1.74 9.10
N ALA A 12 35.13 1.52 7.84
CA ALA A 12 33.93 2.08 7.26
C ALA A 12 32.71 1.39 7.90
N ILE A 13 32.09 2.04 8.87
CA ILE A 13 30.78 1.62 9.41
C ILE A 13 29.76 1.94 8.30
N GLY A 14 29.37 0.92 7.54
CA GLY A 14 28.30 1.02 6.59
C GLY A 14 26.98 1.29 7.32
N THR A 15 26.57 2.54 7.38
CA THR A 15 25.21 2.89 7.81
C THR A 15 24.25 2.37 6.73
N SER A 16 23.58 1.24 6.96
CA SER A 16 22.49 0.81 6.08
C SER A 16 21.41 1.87 6.16
N ALA A 17 21.16 2.55 5.06
CA ALA A 17 20.06 3.52 4.97
C ALA A 17 18.74 2.79 5.31
N GLN A 18 18.00 3.34 6.26
CA GLN A 18 16.69 2.77 6.63
C GLN A 18 15.69 2.98 5.48
N PRO A 19 14.83 1.98 5.19
CA PRO A 19 13.95 2.04 4.03
C PRO A 19 12.90 3.14 4.20
N VAL A 20 12.70 3.93 3.14
CA VAL A 20 11.61 4.92 3.00
C VAL A 20 10.53 4.45 2.04
N THR A 21 10.78 3.32 1.36
CA THR A 21 9.84 2.66 0.44
C THR A 21 9.89 1.15 0.59
N TYR A 22 8.77 0.47 0.34
CA TYR A 22 8.69 -0.98 0.24
C TYR A 22 7.51 -1.38 -0.67
N GLY A 23 7.81 -1.96 -1.84
CA GLY A 23 6.81 -2.21 -2.87
C GLY A 23 6.15 -0.90 -3.32
N ASN A 24 4.83 -0.84 -3.29
CA ASN A 24 4.05 0.37 -3.56
C ASN A 24 3.81 1.25 -2.32
N PHE A 25 4.34 0.88 -1.16
CA PHE A 25 4.33 1.74 0.03
C PHE A 25 5.50 2.71 0.02
N LYS A 26 5.23 3.95 0.42
CA LYS A 26 6.24 4.99 0.62
C LYS A 26 5.84 5.93 1.73
N LEU A 27 6.80 6.69 2.22
CA LEU A 27 6.54 7.80 3.13
C LEU A 27 6.28 9.07 2.33
N ASP A 28 5.23 9.79 2.72
CA ASP A 28 4.83 11.07 2.17
C ASP A 28 4.33 11.93 3.33
N ASP A 29 5.02 13.05 3.61
CA ASP A 29 4.73 13.95 4.72
C ASP A 29 4.57 13.23 6.08
N GLN A 30 5.55 12.39 6.43
CA GLN A 30 5.58 11.57 7.66
C GLN A 30 4.42 10.56 7.80
N GLU A 31 3.72 10.27 6.72
CA GLU A 31 2.66 9.28 6.67
C GLU A 31 3.03 8.15 5.71
N ILE A 32 2.73 6.91 6.08
CA ILE A 32 2.82 5.79 5.15
C ILE A 32 1.62 5.82 4.21
N ILE A 33 1.89 5.90 2.92
CA ILE A 33 0.88 5.82 1.88
C ILE A 33 1.16 4.62 0.96
N TYR A 34 0.10 4.10 0.38
CA TYR A 34 0.21 3.17 -0.75
C TYR A 34 0.00 3.95 -2.05
N GLN A 35 0.93 3.82 -3.01
CA GLN A 35 0.80 4.50 -4.29
C GLN A 35 1.24 3.58 -5.43
N LYS A 36 0.31 3.32 -6.37
CA LYS A 36 0.56 2.49 -7.54
C LYS A 36 0.23 3.24 -8.83
N ILE A 37 1.12 3.15 -9.80
CA ILE A 37 0.89 3.65 -11.17
C ILE A 37 0.64 2.44 -12.07
N VAL A 38 -0.48 2.49 -12.81
CA VAL A 38 -0.90 1.42 -13.72
C VAL A 38 -0.98 1.98 -15.13
N PRO A 39 -0.17 1.48 -16.07
CA PRO A 39 -0.31 1.82 -17.50
C PRO A 39 -1.63 1.27 -18.03
N LEU A 40 -2.44 2.12 -18.66
CA LEU A 40 -3.68 1.73 -19.33
C LEU A 40 -4.14 2.86 -20.27
N GLU A 41 -3.84 2.72 -21.56
CA GLU A 41 -4.03 3.78 -22.57
C GLU A 41 -5.47 4.23 -22.76
N SER A 42 -6.44 3.32 -22.60
CA SER A 42 -7.86 3.60 -22.87
C SER A 42 -8.69 3.91 -21.62
N ILE A 43 -8.04 4.20 -20.49
CA ILE A 43 -8.76 4.48 -19.25
C ILE A 43 -9.33 5.89 -19.23
N SER A 44 -10.59 6.03 -18.84
CA SER A 44 -11.25 7.30 -18.59
C SER A 44 -11.73 7.38 -17.14
N THR A 45 -11.92 8.60 -16.65
CA THR A 45 -12.49 8.85 -15.31
C THR A 45 -13.87 8.19 -15.18
N SER A 46 -14.70 8.19 -16.23
CA SER A 46 -16.02 7.57 -16.21
C SER A 46 -15.96 6.05 -16.07
N LYS A 47 -15.00 5.38 -16.72
CA LYS A 47 -14.77 3.94 -16.57
C LYS A 47 -14.33 3.60 -15.14
N LEU A 48 -13.42 4.38 -14.59
CA LEU A 48 -12.98 4.22 -13.19
C LEU A 48 -14.13 4.44 -12.20
N GLU A 49 -14.94 5.48 -12.41
CA GLU A 49 -16.12 5.74 -11.58
C GLU A 49 -17.09 4.56 -11.61
N ALA A 50 -17.44 4.09 -12.80
CA ALA A 50 -18.33 2.94 -12.97
C ALA A 50 -17.81 1.69 -12.25
N TYR A 51 -16.51 1.41 -12.38
CA TYR A 51 -15.86 0.30 -11.72
C TYR A 51 -15.91 0.43 -10.21
N TYR A 52 -15.43 1.56 -9.67
CA TYR A 52 -15.38 1.74 -8.22
C TYR A 52 -16.77 1.74 -7.58
N LYS A 53 -17.82 2.21 -8.24
CA LYS A 53 -19.22 2.09 -7.77
C LYS A 53 -19.67 0.65 -7.51
N THR A 54 -19.05 -0.34 -8.12
CA THR A 54 -19.40 -1.75 -7.93
C THR A 54 -18.76 -2.39 -6.71
N LEU A 55 -17.75 -1.75 -6.11
CA LEU A 55 -17.01 -2.33 -5.01
C LEU A 55 -17.73 -2.12 -3.67
N PRO A 56 -18.03 -3.20 -2.91
CA PRO A 56 -18.89 -3.12 -1.73
C PRO A 56 -18.24 -2.46 -0.49
N PHE A 57 -16.91 -2.28 -0.51
CA PHE A 57 -16.14 -1.73 0.61
C PHE A 57 -15.82 -0.24 0.45
N ILE A 58 -16.42 0.43 -0.54
CA ILE A 58 -16.22 1.87 -0.76
C ILE A 58 -17.46 2.66 -0.38
N SER A 59 -17.23 3.93 0.00
CA SER A 59 -18.26 4.95 0.23
C SER A 59 -17.76 6.33 -0.21
N ASN A 60 -18.64 7.32 -0.20
CA ASN A 60 -18.30 8.72 -0.45
C ASN A 60 -17.57 8.97 -1.78
N LEU A 61 -17.90 8.20 -2.84
CA LEU A 61 -17.27 8.35 -4.14
C LEU A 61 -17.62 9.71 -4.75
N LYS A 62 -16.59 10.45 -5.15
CA LYS A 62 -16.67 11.79 -5.75
C LYS A 62 -15.75 11.87 -6.98
N ILE A 63 -16.14 12.71 -7.92
CA ILE A 63 -15.31 13.07 -9.09
C ILE A 63 -14.99 14.56 -8.98
N ASN A 64 -13.70 14.89 -9.01
CA ASN A 64 -13.22 16.24 -9.00
C ASN A 64 -12.11 16.40 -10.06
N GLU A 65 -12.28 17.31 -11.01
CA GLU A 65 -11.26 17.70 -12.00
C GLU A 65 -10.54 16.51 -12.69
N GLY A 66 -11.30 15.44 -13.03
CA GLY A 66 -10.74 14.26 -13.67
C GLY A 66 -10.15 13.21 -12.73
N ASN A 67 -10.18 13.45 -11.42
CA ASN A 67 -9.81 12.47 -10.39
C ASN A 67 -11.05 11.81 -9.81
N VAL A 68 -10.94 10.54 -9.43
CA VAL A 68 -11.95 9.81 -8.65
C VAL A 68 -11.44 9.69 -7.22
N SER A 69 -12.21 10.09 -6.24
CA SER A 69 -11.87 9.93 -4.82
C SER A 69 -12.97 9.19 -4.08
N PHE A 70 -12.61 8.38 -3.10
CA PHE A 70 -13.55 7.60 -2.27
C PHE A 70 -12.91 7.15 -0.96
N ASP A 71 -13.76 6.77 -0.01
CA ASP A 71 -13.33 6.15 1.23
C ASP A 71 -13.39 4.62 1.13
N VAL A 72 -12.35 3.96 1.61
CA VAL A 72 -12.27 2.51 1.80
C VAL A 72 -12.69 2.20 3.23
N ASN A 73 -13.59 1.22 3.39
CA ASN A 73 -14.08 0.80 4.70
C ASN A 73 -13.81 -0.69 4.91
N ASP A 74 -13.12 -0.99 6.02
CA ASP A 74 -12.92 -2.34 6.52
C ASP A 74 -12.42 -3.36 5.47
N LEU A 75 -11.52 -2.94 4.59
CA LEU A 75 -10.87 -3.83 3.63
C LEU A 75 -10.10 -4.91 4.39
N ILE A 76 -10.37 -6.18 4.07
CA ILE A 76 -9.71 -7.35 4.65
C ILE A 76 -8.76 -7.99 3.63
N VAL A 77 -7.71 -8.62 4.15
CA VAL A 77 -6.68 -9.30 3.34
C VAL A 77 -7.01 -10.79 3.24
N ASP A 78 -7.27 -11.29 2.04
CA ASP A 78 -7.31 -12.72 1.78
C ASP A 78 -5.88 -13.25 1.54
N TYR A 79 -5.16 -13.52 2.63
CA TYR A 79 -3.78 -13.99 2.56
C TYR A 79 -3.66 -15.37 1.89
N LYS A 80 -4.72 -16.20 1.93
CA LYS A 80 -4.74 -17.53 1.29
C LYS A 80 -4.74 -17.41 -0.23
N LYS A 81 -5.43 -16.42 -0.80
CA LYS A 81 -5.38 -16.09 -2.24
C LYS A 81 -3.95 -15.88 -2.74
N PHE A 82 -3.08 -15.35 -1.90
CA PHE A 82 -1.68 -15.09 -2.21
C PHE A 82 -0.73 -16.21 -1.78
N GLN A 83 -1.27 -17.41 -1.50
CA GLN A 83 -0.52 -18.63 -1.13
C GLN A 83 0.23 -18.53 0.21
N PHE A 84 -0.23 -17.67 1.12
CA PHE A 84 0.29 -17.61 2.48
C PHE A 84 -0.49 -18.55 3.40
N THR A 85 0.23 -19.19 4.34
CA THR A 85 -0.37 -20.04 5.35
C THR A 85 -0.77 -19.24 6.59
N GLN A 86 -1.67 -19.78 7.39
CA GLN A 86 -2.08 -19.15 8.65
C GLN A 86 -0.88 -18.94 9.59
N VAL A 87 -0.03 -19.96 9.73
CA VAL A 87 1.16 -19.89 10.60
C VAL A 87 2.18 -18.87 10.11
N GLY A 88 2.34 -18.73 8.79
CA GLY A 88 3.30 -17.79 8.18
C GLY A 88 2.78 -16.36 8.06
N THR A 89 1.52 -16.10 8.42
CA THR A 89 0.88 -14.78 8.30
C THR A 89 0.72 -14.13 9.68
N PRO A 90 1.24 -12.91 9.87
CA PRO A 90 1.05 -12.18 11.12
C PRO A 90 -0.43 -11.94 11.45
N SER A 91 -0.78 -11.93 12.76
CA SER A 91 -2.18 -11.78 13.21
C SER A 91 -2.85 -10.53 12.65
N ILE A 92 -2.14 -9.41 12.60
CA ILE A 92 -2.68 -8.15 12.06
C ILE A 92 -3.07 -8.23 10.57
N ILE A 93 -2.45 -9.11 9.81
CA ILE A 93 -2.83 -9.36 8.41
C ILE A 93 -4.05 -10.30 8.35
N GLN A 94 -4.12 -11.27 9.27
CA GLN A 94 -5.23 -12.24 9.29
C GLN A 94 -6.54 -11.61 9.78
N THR A 95 -6.46 -10.74 10.78
CA THR A 95 -7.63 -10.15 11.47
C THR A 95 -7.83 -8.68 11.13
N GLY A 96 -6.84 -8.09 10.44
CA GLY A 96 -6.80 -6.65 10.16
C GLY A 96 -7.91 -6.21 9.21
N LYS A 97 -8.51 -5.06 9.55
CA LYS A 97 -9.41 -4.31 8.69
C LYS A 97 -8.78 -2.95 8.42
N TYR A 98 -8.66 -2.61 7.16
CA TYR A 98 -7.98 -1.40 6.70
C TYR A 98 -8.99 -0.41 6.12
N SER A 99 -8.89 0.84 6.53
CA SER A 99 -9.77 1.94 6.07
C SER A 99 -8.93 3.17 5.74
N GLY A 100 -9.47 4.09 4.97
CA GLY A 100 -8.81 5.36 4.64
C GLY A 100 -9.34 5.93 3.34
N THR A 101 -8.67 6.93 2.77
CA THR A 101 -9.11 7.62 1.56
C THR A 101 -8.25 7.25 0.36
N VAL A 102 -8.89 6.94 -0.75
CA VAL A 102 -8.23 6.66 -2.03
C VAL A 102 -8.51 7.79 -3.01
N GLU A 103 -7.47 8.20 -3.71
CA GLU A 103 -7.53 9.10 -4.85
C GLU A 103 -6.95 8.40 -6.08
N VAL A 104 -7.68 8.47 -7.19
CA VAL A 104 -7.28 7.89 -8.47
C VAL A 104 -7.24 8.99 -9.52
N GLY A 105 -6.04 9.34 -9.98
CA GLY A 105 -5.82 10.33 -11.02
C GLY A 105 -5.45 9.70 -12.36
N VAL A 106 -6.04 10.19 -13.45
CA VAL A 106 -5.74 9.74 -14.82
C VAL A 106 -4.86 10.77 -15.51
N LYS A 107 -3.76 10.31 -16.10
CA LYS A 107 -2.86 11.18 -16.89
C LYS A 107 -2.03 10.37 -17.88
N ASP A 108 -1.92 10.82 -19.13
CA ASP A 108 -0.97 10.34 -20.14
C ASP A 108 -0.96 8.80 -20.31
N GLY A 109 -2.14 8.19 -20.56
CA GLY A 109 -2.25 6.74 -20.79
C GLY A 109 -1.93 5.87 -19.56
N LYS A 110 -2.09 6.41 -18.37
CA LYS A 110 -1.93 5.70 -17.09
C LYS A 110 -2.85 6.30 -16.03
N TYR A 111 -3.10 5.53 -14.99
CA TYR A 111 -3.74 6.06 -13.79
C TYR A 111 -2.90 5.74 -12.56
N ARG A 112 -3.04 6.60 -11.57
CA ARG A 112 -2.34 6.47 -10.28
C ARG A 112 -3.36 6.31 -9.17
N ILE A 113 -3.23 5.24 -8.42
CA ILE A 113 -3.96 4.99 -7.19
C ILE A 113 -3.11 5.51 -6.03
N THR A 114 -3.66 6.34 -5.17
CA THR A 114 -3.03 6.77 -3.93
C THR A 114 -3.99 6.51 -2.78
N PHE A 115 -3.60 5.63 -1.85
CA PHE A 115 -4.35 5.32 -0.63
C PHE A 115 -3.65 5.97 0.56
N ARG A 116 -4.34 6.87 1.23
CA ARG A 116 -3.84 7.73 2.31
C ARG A 116 -4.66 7.55 3.58
N SER A 117 -4.12 8.09 4.68
CA SER A 117 -4.75 8.06 6.00
C SER A 117 -5.20 6.66 6.38
N ILE A 118 -4.29 5.70 6.10
CA ILE A 118 -4.58 4.28 6.28
C ILE A 118 -4.69 3.99 7.77
N GLN A 119 -5.89 3.62 8.18
CA GLN A 119 -6.24 3.20 9.53
C GLN A 119 -6.44 1.68 9.57
N LEU A 120 -6.20 1.08 10.70
CA LEU A 120 -6.38 -0.34 10.92
C LEU A 120 -7.08 -0.63 12.26
N THR A 121 -7.79 -1.76 12.29
CA THR A 121 -8.18 -2.48 13.50
C THR A 121 -7.73 -3.92 13.38
N GLY A 122 -7.60 -4.66 14.48
CA GLY A 122 -7.18 -6.07 14.45
C GLY A 122 -6.20 -6.42 15.55
N ASP A 123 -5.57 -7.58 15.44
CA ASP A 123 -4.67 -8.10 16.48
C ASP A 123 -3.20 -7.91 16.07
N ILE A 124 -2.42 -7.26 16.93
CA ILE A 124 -0.95 -7.16 16.80
C ILE A 124 -0.31 -7.90 17.98
N GLY A 125 0.18 -9.12 17.73
CA GLY A 125 0.69 -9.97 18.80
C GLY A 125 -0.40 -10.22 19.86
N TYR A 126 -0.17 -9.77 21.08
CA TYR A 126 -1.12 -9.89 22.20
C TYR A 126 -2.05 -8.66 22.35
N LYS A 127 -1.80 -7.59 21.57
CA LYS A 127 -2.61 -6.37 21.63
C LYS A 127 -3.74 -6.44 20.62
N LYS A 128 -4.97 -6.18 21.08
CA LYS A 128 -6.14 -6.01 20.22
C LYS A 128 -6.43 -4.53 19.99
N ILE A 129 -6.45 -4.12 18.72
CA ILE A 129 -6.79 -2.75 18.32
C ILE A 129 -8.29 -2.75 17.95
N THR A 130 -9.12 -2.25 18.85
CA THR A 130 -10.58 -2.23 18.69
C THR A 130 -11.10 -0.94 18.07
N THR A 131 -10.34 0.14 18.18
CA THR A 131 -10.63 1.43 17.55
C THR A 131 -9.67 1.65 16.40
N LYS A 132 -10.12 2.32 15.33
CA LYS A 132 -9.28 2.64 14.18
C LYS A 132 -8.06 3.44 14.63
N ASP A 133 -6.87 2.95 14.29
CA ASP A 133 -5.59 3.59 14.60
C ASP A 133 -4.74 3.69 13.33
N ASN A 134 -3.86 4.68 13.24
CA ASN A 134 -3.10 4.97 12.04
C ASN A 134 -2.02 3.89 11.78
N LEU A 135 -1.98 3.35 10.56
CA LEU A 135 -0.97 2.37 10.13
C LEU A 135 0.46 2.90 10.33
N THR A 136 0.69 4.21 10.16
CA THR A 136 1.98 4.86 10.36
C THR A 136 2.55 4.61 11.76
N SER A 137 1.69 4.59 12.79
CA SER A 137 2.09 4.35 14.19
C SER A 137 2.73 2.97 14.40
N TYR A 138 2.47 2.03 13.51
CA TYR A 138 2.96 0.64 13.57
C TYR A 138 4.04 0.34 12.53
N ALA A 139 3.81 0.79 11.29
CA ALA A 139 4.67 0.46 10.17
C ALA A 139 5.86 1.42 9.99
N CYS A 140 5.93 2.49 10.80
CA CYS A 140 7.00 3.49 10.73
C CYS A 140 7.71 3.66 12.07
N LYS A 141 8.90 4.25 12.02
CA LYS A 141 9.73 4.66 13.15
C LYS A 141 10.15 6.12 13.00
N ASN A 142 10.76 6.67 14.05
CA ASN A 142 11.30 8.03 14.04
C ASN A 142 10.27 9.07 13.59
N ASN A 143 9.07 9.04 14.17
CA ASN A 143 7.96 9.94 13.83
C ASN A 143 7.59 9.93 12.34
N GLY A 144 7.54 8.73 11.72
CA GLY A 144 7.11 8.59 10.33
C GLY A 144 8.18 8.93 9.28
N THR A 145 9.47 9.01 9.67
CA THR A 145 10.55 9.33 8.71
C THR A 145 11.18 8.10 8.05
N VAL A 146 10.98 6.91 8.61
CA VAL A 146 11.48 5.65 8.06
C VAL A 146 10.47 4.53 8.25
N LEU A 147 10.44 3.57 7.33
CA LEU A 147 9.65 2.35 7.50
C LEU A 147 10.29 1.42 8.54
N ALA A 148 9.47 0.80 9.37
CA ALA A 148 9.91 -0.19 10.33
C ALA A 148 10.35 -1.47 9.59
N GLN A 149 11.58 -1.93 9.82
CA GLN A 149 12.16 -3.07 9.10
C GLN A 149 11.37 -4.37 9.28
N ASP A 150 10.76 -4.57 10.44
CA ASP A 150 9.88 -5.71 10.72
C ASP A 150 8.57 -5.69 9.93
N TRP A 151 8.15 -4.53 9.42
CA TRP A 151 7.04 -4.38 8.49
C TRP A 151 7.47 -4.52 7.02
N CYS A 152 8.72 -4.23 6.67
CA CYS A 152 9.26 -4.39 5.32
C CYS A 152 9.57 -5.88 5.01
N ARG A 153 8.53 -6.72 5.02
CA ARG A 153 8.61 -8.16 4.79
C ARG A 153 7.52 -8.62 3.83
N PRO A 154 7.74 -9.74 3.10
CA PRO A 154 6.74 -10.28 2.15
C PRO A 154 5.39 -10.60 2.79
N ASN A 155 5.37 -11.06 4.07
CA ASN A 155 4.17 -11.41 4.81
C ASN A 155 3.55 -10.26 5.63
N MET A 156 4.07 -9.05 5.50
CA MET A 156 3.55 -7.81 6.10
C MET A 156 3.19 -6.81 5.00
N LEU A 157 3.98 -5.73 4.81
CA LEU A 157 3.73 -4.75 3.75
C LEU A 157 3.67 -5.38 2.35
N GLY A 158 4.43 -6.46 2.09
CA GLY A 158 4.35 -7.18 0.82
C GLY A 158 3.00 -7.83 0.57
N LEU A 159 2.36 -8.36 1.62
CA LEU A 159 1.04 -8.96 1.51
C LEU A 159 -0.07 -7.89 1.45
N LEU A 160 0.08 -6.78 2.18
CA LEU A 160 -0.79 -5.60 2.04
C LEU A 160 -0.70 -5.00 0.64
N ASP A 161 0.49 -4.91 0.06
CA ASP A 161 0.70 -4.43 -1.31
C ASP A 161 -0.09 -5.26 -2.33
N LYS A 162 0.03 -6.60 -2.24
CA LYS A 162 -0.74 -7.53 -3.09
C LYS A 162 -2.25 -7.34 -2.90
N ALA A 163 -2.71 -7.23 -1.64
CA ALA A 163 -4.13 -7.09 -1.33
C ALA A 163 -4.70 -5.76 -1.81
N PHE A 164 -3.99 -4.65 -1.59
CA PHE A 164 -4.44 -3.34 -2.06
C PHE A 164 -4.40 -3.26 -3.59
N THR A 165 -3.39 -3.84 -4.23
CA THR A 165 -3.37 -3.99 -5.68
C THR A 165 -4.61 -4.75 -6.17
N ASP A 166 -4.86 -5.94 -5.63
CA ASP A 166 -5.97 -6.81 -6.03
C ASP A 166 -7.34 -6.15 -5.87
N LYS A 167 -7.51 -5.33 -4.83
CA LYS A 167 -8.79 -4.70 -4.51
C LYS A 167 -9.01 -3.35 -5.17
N LEU A 168 -7.95 -2.58 -5.39
CA LEU A 168 -8.05 -1.19 -5.83
C LEU A 168 -7.68 -1.00 -7.31
N GLN A 169 -6.94 -1.93 -7.92
CA GLN A 169 -6.60 -1.84 -9.34
C GLN A 169 -7.84 -2.11 -10.19
N TYR A 170 -8.09 -1.24 -11.17
CA TYR A 170 -9.14 -1.45 -12.16
C TYR A 170 -8.91 -2.76 -12.93
N VAL A 171 -9.97 -3.53 -13.07
CA VAL A 171 -10.00 -4.74 -13.88
C VAL A 171 -11.07 -4.54 -14.96
N GLU A 172 -10.66 -4.63 -16.22
CA GLU A 172 -11.58 -4.56 -17.34
C GLU A 172 -12.51 -5.77 -17.33
N SER A 173 -13.82 -5.51 -17.36
CA SER A 173 -14.80 -6.60 -17.40
C SER A 173 -14.83 -7.22 -18.80
N ASP A 174 -14.85 -8.56 -18.91
CA ASP A 174 -14.94 -9.28 -20.19
C ASP A 174 -16.17 -8.92 -21.04
N LYS A 175 -17.13 -8.18 -20.48
CA LYS A 175 -18.31 -7.71 -21.21
C LYS A 175 -18.02 -6.58 -22.21
N GLU A 176 -16.92 -5.86 -22.06
CA GLU A 176 -16.53 -4.79 -23.01
C GLU A 176 -15.77 -5.31 -24.25
N LYS A 177 -15.28 -6.56 -24.22
CA LYS A 177 -14.54 -7.16 -25.35
C LYS A 177 -15.44 -7.64 -26.51
N VAL A 178 -16.76 -7.61 -26.36
CA VAL A 178 -17.72 -8.14 -27.36
C VAL A 178 -18.27 -7.03 -28.30
N GLY A 179 -17.71 -5.83 -28.29
CA GLY A 179 -18.28 -4.65 -28.96
C GLY A 179 -17.63 -4.17 -30.25
N ASP A 180 -16.61 -4.82 -30.81
CA ASP A 180 -15.89 -4.30 -32.02
C ASP A 180 -15.73 -5.32 -33.15
N ASP A 181 -16.76 -6.14 -33.42
CA ASP A 181 -16.85 -6.92 -34.66
C ASP A 181 -18.05 -6.44 -35.47
N TRP A 182 -17.87 -5.37 -36.27
CA TRP A 182 -18.68 -5.00 -37.43
C TRP A 182 -17.80 -4.61 -38.59
#